data_0a6035d9c91f420b36699a9cc7816e46
#
_entry.id   0a6035d9c91f420b36699a9cc7816e46
#
_cell.length_a   1.000
_cell.length_b   1.000
_cell.length_c   1.000
_cell.angle_alpha   90.00
_cell.angle_beta   90.00
_cell.angle_gamma   90.00
#
_symmetry.space_group_name_H-M   'P 1'
#
loop_
_entity.id
_entity.type
_entity.pdbx_description
1 polymer ?
#
loop_
_entity_poly.entity_id
_entity_poly.type
_entity_poly.pdbx_seq_one_letter_code
_entity_poly.pdbx_strand_id
1 'polypeptide(L)'
;MNNIDILEEKAINAAVSADWEQAIKLNEKILKLSPKNIEACLRLGYGYLQLSKFKQAKRYYKRVLRIQSGNPVVKENLERINILEKKSQKKNKQNFSIDPDLFLESSGKTKSVELTKLGQKNTLASLMVGQKVYLKIRKRRVEIELKMTNT
;
A
#
# COMPACT_ATOMS: atom_id res chain seq x y z
N MET A 1 -11.65 9.25 24.55
CA MET A 1 -11.28 8.53 23.33
C MET A 1 -12.26 7.41 23.10
N ASN A 2 -12.92 7.39 21.95
CA ASN A 2 -13.88 6.33 21.62
C ASN A 2 -13.11 5.03 21.33
N ASN A 3 -13.73 3.88 21.58
CA ASN A 3 -13.11 2.58 21.31
C ASN A 3 -12.67 2.42 19.83
N ILE A 4 -13.38 3.06 18.90
CA ILE A 4 -13.01 3.08 17.47
C ILE A 4 -11.72 3.87 17.25
N ASP A 5 -11.56 5.05 17.89
CA ASP A 5 -10.37 5.90 17.72
C ASP A 5 -9.09 5.14 18.13
N ILE A 6 -9.15 4.42 19.23
CA ILE A 6 -8.02 3.59 19.72
C ILE A 6 -7.69 2.47 18.72
N LEU A 7 -8.72 1.84 18.13
CA LEU A 7 -8.52 0.80 17.14
C LEU A 7 -7.94 1.36 15.83
N GLU A 8 -8.36 2.57 15.44
CA GLU A 8 -7.85 3.26 14.25
C GLU A 8 -6.37 3.60 14.39
N GLU A 9 -5.99 4.20 15.52
CA GLU A 9 -4.58 4.52 15.81
C GLU A 9 -3.71 3.25 15.76
N LYS A 10 -4.13 2.17 16.43
CA LYS A 10 -3.41 0.90 16.40
C LYS A 10 -3.34 0.30 14.99
N ALA A 11 -4.40 0.43 14.19
CA ALA A 11 -4.43 -0.08 12.82
C ALA A 11 -3.49 0.72 11.91
N ILE A 12 -3.39 2.02 12.11
CA ILE A 12 -2.46 2.89 11.37
C ILE A 12 -1.02 2.55 11.76
N ASN A 13 -0.72 2.42 13.05
CA ASN A 13 0.62 2.06 13.52
C ASN A 13 1.07 0.69 13.00
N ALA A 14 0.18 -0.31 12.98
CA ALA A 14 0.47 -1.61 12.37
C ALA A 14 0.76 -1.49 10.87
N ALA A 15 0.00 -0.66 10.15
CA ALA A 15 0.24 -0.43 8.72
C ALA A 15 1.57 0.30 8.44
N VAL A 16 1.94 1.28 9.28
CA VAL A 16 3.24 1.98 9.20
C VAL A 16 4.40 1.01 9.42
N SER A 17 4.23 0.06 10.35
CA SER A 17 5.20 -1.01 10.61
C SER A 17 5.14 -2.15 9.59
N ALA A 18 4.37 -2.00 8.52
CA ALA A 18 4.11 -3.04 7.50
C ALA A 18 3.54 -4.36 8.05
N ASP A 19 3.02 -4.38 9.29
CA ASP A 19 2.26 -5.51 9.84
C ASP A 19 0.83 -5.51 9.27
N TRP A 20 0.74 -5.93 8.02
CA TRP A 20 -0.53 -5.91 7.27
C TRP A 20 -1.57 -6.85 7.84
N GLU A 21 -1.16 -7.95 8.46
CA GLU A 21 -2.09 -8.91 9.07
C GLU A 21 -2.76 -8.31 10.30
N GLN A 22 -1.98 -7.65 11.16
CA GLN A 22 -2.50 -6.96 12.33
C GLN A 22 -3.35 -5.76 11.93
N ALA A 23 -2.91 -4.97 10.94
CA ALA A 23 -3.68 -3.85 10.42
C ALA A 23 -5.04 -4.30 9.88
N ILE A 24 -5.11 -5.42 9.17
CA ILE A 24 -6.35 -6.02 8.67
C ILE A 24 -7.26 -6.42 9.84
N LYS A 25 -6.75 -7.19 10.82
CA LYS A 25 -7.52 -7.64 11.99
C LYS A 25 -8.15 -6.47 12.75
N LEU A 26 -7.40 -5.38 12.93
CA LEU A 26 -7.88 -4.19 13.62
C LEU A 26 -8.97 -3.46 12.83
N ASN A 27 -8.79 -3.28 11.52
CA ASN A 27 -9.80 -2.66 10.67
C ASN A 27 -11.07 -3.52 10.54
N GLU A 28 -10.97 -4.85 10.56
CA GLU A 28 -12.13 -5.74 10.63
C GLU A 28 -12.93 -5.57 11.95
N LYS A 29 -12.22 -5.35 13.08
CA LYS A 29 -12.89 -5.01 14.35
C LYS A 29 -13.62 -3.67 14.26
N ILE A 30 -13.02 -2.67 13.62
CA ILE A 30 -13.67 -1.38 13.37
C ILE A 30 -14.96 -1.58 12.55
N LEU A 31 -14.92 -2.39 11.49
CA LEU A 31 -16.10 -2.65 10.67
C LEU A 31 -17.19 -3.46 11.41
N LYS A 32 -16.85 -4.24 12.43
CA LYS A 32 -17.85 -4.87 13.30
C LYS A 32 -18.59 -3.84 14.16
N LEU A 33 -17.88 -2.80 14.62
CA LEU A 33 -18.46 -1.72 15.42
C LEU A 33 -19.17 -0.67 14.55
N SER A 34 -18.60 -0.36 13.39
CA SER A 34 -19.10 0.62 12.43
C SER A 34 -19.11 0.06 11.01
N PRO A 35 -20.16 -0.66 10.60
CA PRO A 35 -20.21 -1.35 9.32
C PRO A 35 -20.08 -0.45 8.09
N LYS A 36 -20.39 0.83 8.19
CA LYS A 36 -20.29 1.81 7.09
C LYS A 36 -19.03 2.66 7.15
N ASN A 37 -18.03 2.33 7.99
CA ASN A 37 -16.78 3.09 8.08
C ASN A 37 -15.99 2.93 6.79
N ILE A 38 -15.94 4.02 6.01
CA ILE A 38 -15.29 4.07 4.70
C ILE A 38 -13.78 3.95 4.84
N GLU A 39 -13.19 4.63 5.84
CA GLU A 39 -11.76 4.63 6.09
C GLU A 39 -11.25 3.22 6.43
N ALA A 40 -11.98 2.49 7.27
CA ALA A 40 -11.66 1.09 7.56
C ALA A 40 -11.73 0.21 6.30
N CYS A 41 -12.71 0.44 5.41
CA CYS A 41 -12.78 -0.27 4.14
C CYS A 41 -11.60 0.06 3.22
N LEU A 42 -11.17 1.33 3.16
CA LEU A 42 -10.00 1.76 2.38
C LEU A 42 -8.72 1.10 2.91
N ARG A 43 -8.50 1.15 4.23
CA ARG A 43 -7.35 0.52 4.89
C ARG A 43 -7.32 -1.00 4.70
N LEU A 44 -8.49 -1.67 4.74
CA LEU A 44 -8.59 -3.10 4.43
C LEU A 44 -8.26 -3.39 2.97
N GLY A 45 -8.80 -2.61 2.04
CA GLY A 45 -8.47 -2.74 0.62
C GLY A 45 -6.96 -2.63 0.39
N TYR A 46 -6.33 -1.66 1.03
CA TYR A 46 -4.89 -1.43 0.93
C TYR A 46 -4.07 -2.56 1.58
N GLY A 47 -4.40 -2.97 2.80
CA GLY A 47 -3.71 -4.07 3.49
C GLY A 47 -3.76 -5.39 2.70
N TYR A 48 -4.93 -5.74 2.16
CA TYR A 48 -5.06 -6.91 1.29
C TYR A 48 -4.29 -6.77 -0.03
N LEU A 49 -4.18 -5.54 -0.58
CA LEU A 49 -3.36 -5.27 -1.75
C LEU A 49 -1.87 -5.52 -1.46
N GLN A 50 -1.37 -5.08 -0.31
CA GLN A 50 0.02 -5.30 0.11
C GLN A 50 0.34 -6.80 0.26
N LEU A 51 -0.62 -7.58 0.75
CA LEU A 51 -0.50 -9.04 0.84
C LEU A 51 -0.77 -9.76 -0.50
N SER A 52 -0.91 -9.02 -1.61
CA SER A 52 -1.26 -9.58 -2.93
C SER A 52 -2.57 -10.38 -2.96
N LYS A 53 -3.44 -10.17 -1.96
CA LYS A 53 -4.77 -10.79 -1.87
C LYS A 53 -5.79 -9.96 -2.66
N PHE A 54 -5.62 -9.92 -3.98
CA PHE A 54 -6.34 -9.00 -4.87
C PHE A 54 -7.87 -9.16 -4.85
N LYS A 55 -8.38 -10.39 -4.71
CA LYS A 55 -9.83 -10.62 -4.62
C LYS A 55 -10.43 -9.94 -3.40
N GLN A 56 -9.78 -10.04 -2.25
CA GLN A 56 -10.21 -9.39 -1.00
C GLN A 56 -10.09 -7.87 -1.12
N ALA A 57 -8.97 -7.35 -1.63
CA ALA A 57 -8.78 -5.93 -1.86
C ALA A 57 -9.91 -5.34 -2.72
N LYS A 58 -10.21 -5.96 -3.86
CA LYS A 58 -11.32 -5.55 -4.75
C LYS A 58 -12.67 -5.55 -4.03
N ARG A 59 -12.93 -6.53 -3.16
CA ARG A 59 -14.20 -6.61 -2.40
C ARG A 59 -14.40 -5.37 -1.53
N TYR A 60 -13.37 -4.96 -0.77
CA TYR A 60 -13.45 -3.78 0.10
C TYR A 60 -13.50 -2.47 -0.70
N TYR A 61 -12.74 -2.34 -1.76
CA TYR A 61 -12.82 -1.17 -2.63
C TYR A 61 -14.18 -1.03 -3.31
N LYS A 62 -14.78 -2.11 -3.79
CA LYS A 62 -16.15 -2.09 -4.33
C LYS A 62 -17.18 -1.67 -3.27
N ARG A 63 -16.96 -2.02 -1.99
CA ARG A 63 -17.81 -1.58 -0.90
C ARG A 63 -17.73 -0.07 -0.70
N VAL A 64 -16.54 0.53 -0.81
CA VAL A 64 -16.38 1.99 -0.79
C VAL A 64 -17.11 2.64 -1.96
N LEU A 65 -16.98 2.11 -3.19
CA LEU A 65 -17.64 2.67 -4.37
C LEU A 65 -19.17 2.63 -4.29
N ARG A 66 -19.77 1.73 -3.51
CA ARG A 66 -21.23 1.74 -3.27
C ARG A 66 -21.68 2.94 -2.43
N ILE A 67 -20.80 3.50 -1.62
CA ILE A 67 -21.07 4.64 -0.76
C ILE A 67 -20.57 5.93 -1.43
N GLN A 68 -19.39 5.88 -2.04
CA GLN A 68 -18.70 6.97 -2.73
C GLN A 68 -18.29 6.54 -4.13
N SER A 69 -19.18 6.61 -5.09
CA SER A 69 -18.99 6.10 -6.47
C SER A 69 -17.81 6.76 -7.21
N GLY A 70 -17.45 7.98 -6.82
CA GLY A 70 -16.39 8.76 -7.44
C GLY A 70 -15.02 8.69 -6.75
N ASN A 71 -14.87 7.90 -5.68
CA ASN A 71 -13.66 7.93 -4.85
C ASN A 71 -12.38 7.68 -5.70
N PRO A 72 -11.48 8.68 -5.82
CA PRO A 72 -10.30 8.60 -6.70
C PRO A 72 -9.28 7.58 -6.22
N VAL A 73 -9.08 7.46 -4.90
CA VAL A 73 -8.15 6.50 -4.29
C VAL A 73 -8.54 5.07 -4.66
N VAL A 74 -9.84 4.77 -4.65
CA VAL A 74 -10.34 3.44 -5.01
C VAL A 74 -10.14 3.16 -6.49
N LYS A 75 -10.43 4.12 -7.35
CA LYS A 75 -10.24 3.96 -8.81
C LYS A 75 -8.78 3.65 -9.15
N GLU A 76 -7.86 4.39 -8.56
CA GLU A 76 -6.42 4.20 -8.74
C GLU A 76 -5.95 2.83 -8.25
N ASN A 77 -6.36 2.43 -7.03
CA ASN A 77 -5.98 1.14 -6.48
C ASN A 77 -6.59 -0.05 -7.25
N LEU A 78 -7.80 0.07 -7.78
CA LEU A 78 -8.39 -0.97 -8.63
C LEU A 78 -7.63 -1.10 -9.96
N GLU A 79 -7.19 0.02 -10.54
CA GLU A 79 -6.34 -0.01 -11.73
C GLU A 79 -4.99 -0.67 -11.44
N ARG A 80 -4.36 -0.30 -10.31
CA ARG A 80 -3.13 -0.93 -9.83
C ARG A 80 -3.29 -2.44 -9.68
N ILE A 81 -4.37 -2.90 -9.05
CA ILE A 81 -4.65 -4.34 -8.91
C ILE A 81 -4.77 -5.02 -10.27
N ASN A 82 -5.47 -4.41 -11.23
CA ASN A 82 -5.61 -4.98 -12.57
C ASN A 82 -4.25 -5.15 -13.28
N ILE A 83 -3.34 -4.19 -13.09
CA ILE A 83 -1.98 -4.29 -13.63
C ILE A 83 -1.20 -5.43 -12.96
N LEU A 84 -1.29 -5.53 -11.62
CA LEU A 84 -0.59 -6.55 -10.85
C LEU A 84 -1.11 -7.97 -11.15
N GLU A 85 -2.41 -8.15 -11.30
CA GLU A 85 -3.01 -9.43 -11.69
C GLU A 85 -2.52 -9.89 -13.08
N LYS A 86 -2.46 -8.98 -14.05
CA LYS A 86 -1.91 -9.29 -15.38
C LYS A 86 -0.44 -9.69 -15.32
N LYS A 87 0.36 -9.06 -14.44
CA LYS A 87 1.77 -9.39 -14.24
C LYS A 87 1.95 -10.73 -13.51
N SER A 88 1.13 -11.03 -12.51
CA SER A 88 1.22 -12.27 -11.73
C SER A 88 0.89 -13.52 -12.55
N GLN A 89 0.04 -13.37 -13.57
CA GLN A 89 -0.21 -14.45 -14.54
C GLN A 89 1.02 -14.74 -15.41
N LYS A 90 1.98 -13.80 -15.51
CA LYS A 90 3.19 -13.94 -16.33
C LYS A 90 4.44 -14.32 -15.54
N LYS A 91 4.43 -14.30 -14.20
CA LYS A 91 5.60 -14.60 -13.35
C LYS A 91 5.22 -15.43 -12.13
N ASN A 92 5.82 -16.61 -12.00
CA ASN A 92 5.87 -17.35 -10.74
C ASN A 92 6.59 -16.54 -9.66
N LYS A 93 6.01 -16.58 -8.46
CA LYS A 93 6.46 -16.14 -7.13
C LYS A 93 7.91 -15.65 -7.00
N GLN A 94 8.07 -14.36 -6.75
CA GLN A 94 9.21 -13.87 -5.98
C GLN A 94 8.69 -13.44 -4.59
N ASN A 95 9.13 -14.14 -3.56
CA ASN A 95 8.91 -13.73 -2.17
C ASN A 95 9.86 -12.56 -1.89
N PHE A 96 9.32 -11.37 -1.67
CA PHE A 96 10.09 -10.25 -1.13
C PHE A 96 10.10 -10.37 0.40
N SER A 97 11.26 -10.64 0.96
CA SER A 97 11.52 -10.43 2.37
C SER A 97 11.83 -8.95 2.58
N ILE A 98 11.07 -8.31 3.46
CA ILE A 98 11.34 -6.94 3.88
C ILE A 98 12.40 -7.04 4.98
N ASP A 99 13.54 -6.40 4.76
CA ASP A 99 14.60 -6.26 5.77
C ASP A 99 14.14 -5.20 6.79
N PRO A 100 13.93 -5.57 8.07
CA PRO A 100 13.50 -4.64 9.10
C PRO A 100 14.47 -3.48 9.30
N ASP A 101 15.77 -3.69 9.05
CA ASP A 101 16.81 -2.67 9.22
C ASP A 101 16.72 -1.52 8.20
N LEU A 102 15.93 -1.70 7.14
CA LEU A 102 15.62 -0.63 6.18
C LEU A 102 14.78 0.51 6.76
N PHE A 103 14.12 0.29 7.90
CA PHE A 103 13.25 1.25 8.57
C PHE A 103 13.87 1.88 9.83
N LEU A 104 15.17 1.70 10.06
CA LEU A 104 15.86 2.42 11.11
C LEU A 104 15.87 3.92 10.78
N GLU A 105 14.89 4.64 11.31
CA GLU A 105 14.87 6.09 11.31
C GLU A 105 16.07 6.59 12.11
N SER A 106 17.09 7.09 11.41
CA SER A 106 18.03 7.96 12.08
C SER A 106 17.32 9.25 12.43
N SER A 107 17.08 9.44 13.72
CA SER A 107 16.40 10.58 14.33
C SER A 107 16.79 11.89 13.64
N GLY A 108 15.84 12.59 13.07
CA GLY A 108 16.01 13.94 12.50
C GLY A 108 16.49 14.05 11.04
N LYS A 109 16.60 12.95 10.29
CA LYS A 109 17.08 12.96 8.89
C LYS A 109 16.08 12.51 7.83
N THR A 110 14.85 12.20 8.19
CA THR A 110 13.80 11.84 7.25
C THR A 110 13.07 13.07 6.74
N LYS A 111 12.84 13.15 5.44
CA LYS A 111 12.09 14.20 4.79
C LYS A 111 11.12 13.59 3.78
N SER A 112 9.85 13.93 3.90
CA SER A 112 8.88 13.61 2.86
C SER A 112 9.09 14.53 1.67
N VAL A 113 9.18 13.95 0.48
CA VAL A 113 9.30 14.68 -0.78
C VAL A 113 8.24 14.20 -1.75
N GLU A 114 7.68 15.14 -2.50
CA GLU A 114 6.77 14.83 -3.59
C GLU A 114 7.56 14.37 -4.82
N LEU A 115 7.15 13.25 -5.41
CA LEU A 115 7.74 12.74 -6.63
C LEU A 115 7.08 13.41 -7.84
N THR A 116 7.89 14.07 -8.65
CA THR A 116 7.45 14.65 -9.93
C THR A 116 7.89 13.80 -11.10
N LYS A 117 7.24 13.94 -12.26
CA LYS A 117 7.57 13.20 -13.50
C LYS A 117 7.61 11.69 -13.26
N LEU A 118 6.54 11.17 -12.68
CA LEU A 118 6.35 9.75 -12.45
C LEU A 118 6.53 8.95 -13.74
N GLY A 119 7.25 7.83 -13.65
CA GLY A 119 7.54 6.97 -14.78
C GLY A 119 6.35 6.14 -15.25
N GLN A 120 6.65 5.03 -15.93
CA GLN A 120 5.59 4.18 -16.50
C GLN A 120 4.65 3.63 -15.42
N LYS A 121 3.36 3.70 -15.70
CA LYS A 121 2.27 3.24 -14.80
C LYS A 121 2.45 1.78 -14.34
N ASN A 122 2.95 0.93 -15.24
CA ASN A 122 3.24 -0.47 -14.92
C ASN A 122 4.36 -0.65 -13.90
N THR A 123 5.36 0.22 -13.89
CA THR A 123 6.46 0.22 -12.93
C THR A 123 5.96 0.73 -11.57
N LEU A 124 5.26 1.85 -11.57
CA LEU A 124 4.67 2.42 -10.35
C LEU A 124 3.69 1.45 -9.67
N ALA A 125 2.83 0.78 -10.46
CA ALA A 125 1.88 -0.19 -9.94
C ALA A 125 2.55 -1.39 -9.25
N SER A 126 3.78 -1.71 -9.61
CA SER A 126 4.53 -2.83 -9.02
C SER A 126 5.31 -2.47 -7.76
N LEU A 127 5.38 -1.19 -7.38
CA LEU A 127 6.03 -0.75 -6.15
C LEU A 127 5.26 -1.23 -4.93
N MET A 128 6.00 -1.78 -3.97
CA MET A 128 5.48 -2.24 -2.68
C MET A 128 6.14 -1.44 -1.55
N VAL A 129 5.44 -1.30 -0.44
CA VAL A 129 6.03 -0.70 0.76
C VAL A 129 7.24 -1.51 1.21
N GLY A 130 8.34 -0.85 1.53
CA GLY A 130 9.60 -1.49 1.91
C GLY A 130 10.44 -2.02 0.75
N GLN A 131 10.04 -1.81 -0.49
CA GLN A 131 10.86 -2.19 -1.65
C GLN A 131 12.09 -1.29 -1.78
N LYS A 132 13.26 -1.90 -1.94
CA LYS A 132 14.52 -1.18 -2.22
C LYS A 132 14.43 -0.40 -3.53
N VAL A 133 14.75 0.87 -3.47
CA VAL A 133 14.91 1.74 -4.64
C VAL A 133 16.30 2.34 -4.64
N TYR A 134 16.81 2.71 -5.80
CA TYR A 134 18.13 3.29 -5.96
C TYR A 134 17.99 4.75 -6.37
N LEU A 135 18.71 5.63 -5.70
CA LEU A 135 18.78 7.05 -6.04
C LEU A 135 19.94 7.29 -7.00
N LYS A 136 19.64 7.87 -8.13
CA LYS A 136 20.65 8.26 -9.12
C LYS A 136 20.67 9.78 -9.26
N ILE A 137 21.79 10.37 -8.95
CA ILE A 137 21.96 11.82 -9.06
C ILE A 137 22.29 12.19 -10.52
N ARG A 138 21.47 13.08 -11.10
CA ARG A 138 21.63 13.63 -12.44
C ARG A 138 21.69 15.15 -12.36
N LYS A 139 22.86 15.76 -12.55
CA LYS A 139 23.08 17.23 -12.57
C LYS A 139 22.20 18.05 -11.58
N ARG A 140 20.92 18.29 -11.91
CA ARG A 140 19.97 19.09 -11.13
C ARG A 140 18.75 18.30 -10.63
N ARG A 141 18.75 16.96 -10.72
CA ARG A 141 17.62 16.11 -10.30
C ARG A 141 18.11 14.80 -9.72
N VAL A 142 17.29 14.23 -8.85
CA VAL A 142 17.48 12.86 -8.34
C VAL A 142 16.45 11.97 -9.04
N GLU A 143 16.89 10.88 -9.62
CA GLU A 143 16.05 9.87 -10.24
C GLU A 143 15.96 8.67 -9.30
N ILE A 144 14.76 8.11 -9.17
CA ILE A 144 14.55 6.87 -8.44
C ILE A 144 14.49 5.74 -9.46
N GLU A 145 15.43 4.82 -9.36
CA GLU A 145 15.51 3.65 -10.24
C GLU A 145 15.11 2.37 -9.48
N LEU A 146 14.32 1.54 -10.14
CA LEU A 146 14.08 0.17 -9.71
C LEU A 146 15.03 -0.74 -10.47
N LYS A 147 15.98 -1.35 -9.79
CA LYS A 147 16.74 -2.44 -10.39
C LYS A 147 15.87 -3.71 -10.32
N MET A 148 15.44 -4.18 -11.47
CA MET A 148 14.95 -5.54 -11.56
C MET A 148 16.19 -6.45 -11.51
N THR A 149 16.33 -7.21 -10.42
CA THR A 149 17.29 -8.31 -10.39
C THR A 149 16.79 -9.35 -11.40
N ASN A 150 17.45 -9.41 -12.56
CA ASN A 150 17.33 -10.55 -13.45
C ASN A 150 18.00 -11.74 -12.73
N THR A 151 17.22 -12.64 -12.22
CA THR A 151 17.59 -14.02 -11.88
C THR A 151 16.84 -14.94 -12.83
#